data_a6eeee7a9cb6f1a3bc3e37fdc320fbfe
#
_entry.id   a6eeee7a9cb6f1a3bc3e37fdc320fbfe
#
_cell.length_a   1.000
_cell.length_b   1.000
_cell.length_c   1.000
_cell.angle_alpha   90.00
_cell.angle_beta   90.00
_cell.angle_gamma   90.00
#
_symmetry.space_group_name_H-M   'P 1'
#
loop_
_entity.id
_entity.type
_entity.pdbx_description
1 polymer ?
#
loop_
_entity_poly.entity_id
_entity_poly.type
_entity_poly.pdbx_seq_one_letter_code
_entity_poly.pdbx_strand_id
1 'polypeptide(L)'
;MNSGTPIVMFDRVADGINCDKVVVDDFDSAYDATSHLIQLGSKKIALLSTIPNLSVGKLRYDGYIKALFDADRDIDKKVVIIETSIENFDAKLQALITSNTVDAIFALDEHSATAAHKMALKHGIKIPESLNIIGFADGVWSRRLTPSLSTVSQHAPEIGAKAAELLIHKLNEKDEFYQPQTVV
;
A
#
# COMPACT_ATOMS: atom_id res chain seq x y z
N MET A 1 -32.12 1.66 -2.14
CA MET A 1 -32.74 3.00 -2.07
C MET A 1 -31.92 3.92 -2.99
N ASN A 2 -32.52 4.36 -4.08
CA ASN A 2 -31.88 5.33 -4.97
C ASN A 2 -32.22 6.72 -4.45
N SER A 3 -31.40 7.27 -3.56
CA SER A 3 -31.66 8.57 -2.92
C SER A 3 -31.52 9.76 -3.88
N GLY A 4 -31.10 9.53 -5.11
CA GLY A 4 -30.79 10.58 -6.08
C GLY A 4 -29.58 11.45 -5.71
N THR A 5 -28.89 11.15 -4.61
CA THR A 5 -27.70 11.88 -4.18
C THR A 5 -26.49 11.34 -4.95
N PRO A 6 -25.73 12.19 -5.65
CA PRO A 6 -24.53 11.76 -6.34
C PRO A 6 -23.45 11.35 -5.33
N ILE A 7 -22.75 10.26 -5.65
CA ILE A 7 -21.66 9.71 -4.85
C ILE A 7 -20.46 9.50 -5.76
N VAL A 8 -19.28 9.85 -5.26
CA VAL A 8 -17.97 9.50 -5.82
C VAL A 8 -17.13 8.86 -4.72
N MET A 9 -16.62 7.68 -4.96
CA MET A 9 -15.68 7.03 -4.04
C MET A 9 -14.25 7.31 -4.50
N PHE A 10 -13.32 7.42 -3.57
CA PHE A 10 -11.92 7.61 -3.90
C PHE A 10 -11.02 6.86 -2.90
N ASP A 11 -9.78 6.55 -3.32
CA ASP A 11 -8.80 5.78 -2.55
C ASP A 11 -9.36 4.39 -2.17
N ARG A 12 -10.09 4.30 -1.09
CA ARG A 12 -10.70 3.06 -0.58
C ARG A 12 -12.10 2.88 -1.14
N VAL A 13 -12.21 2.05 -2.16
CA VAL A 13 -13.49 1.81 -2.83
C VAL A 13 -14.11 0.49 -2.38
N ALA A 14 -15.44 0.44 -2.37
CA ALA A 14 -16.19 -0.77 -2.09
C ALA A 14 -16.76 -1.37 -3.40
N ASP A 15 -16.72 -2.70 -3.46
CA ASP A 15 -17.39 -3.45 -4.53
C ASP A 15 -18.92 -3.41 -4.35
N GLY A 16 -19.65 -3.54 -5.46
CA GLY A 16 -21.12 -3.59 -5.43
C GLY A 16 -21.81 -2.23 -5.31
N ILE A 17 -21.09 -1.12 -5.16
CA ILE A 17 -21.64 0.23 -5.21
C ILE A 17 -21.43 0.80 -6.61
N ASN A 18 -22.53 1.05 -7.30
CA ASN A 18 -22.52 1.64 -8.65
C ASN A 18 -22.39 3.17 -8.56
N CYS A 19 -21.17 3.66 -8.50
CA CYS A 19 -20.81 5.08 -8.49
C CYS A 19 -19.45 5.29 -9.14
N ASP A 20 -19.10 6.56 -9.43
CA ASP A 20 -17.74 6.87 -9.88
C ASP A 20 -16.72 6.55 -8.80
N LYS A 21 -15.55 6.15 -9.27
CA LYS A 21 -14.43 5.79 -8.44
C LYS A 21 -13.16 6.47 -8.97
N VAL A 22 -12.36 7.00 -8.05
CA VAL A 22 -11.02 7.51 -8.36
C VAL A 22 -10.03 6.75 -7.50
N VAL A 23 -9.14 6.01 -8.14
CA VAL A 23 -8.19 5.11 -7.49
C VAL A 23 -6.78 5.32 -8.05
N VAL A 24 -5.79 4.74 -7.41
CA VAL A 24 -4.46 4.52 -8.00
C VAL A 24 -4.34 3.08 -8.46
N ASP A 25 -3.36 2.81 -9.30
CA ASP A 25 -3.01 1.45 -9.69
C ASP A 25 -2.21 0.77 -8.57
N ASP A 26 -2.95 0.30 -7.56
CA ASP A 26 -2.37 -0.34 -6.38
C ASP A 26 -1.64 -1.65 -6.72
N PHE A 27 -2.14 -2.40 -7.71
CA PHE A 27 -1.55 -3.67 -8.11
C PHE A 27 -0.21 -3.46 -8.82
N ASP A 28 -0.19 -2.65 -9.88
CA ASP A 28 1.03 -2.42 -10.67
C ASP A 28 2.07 -1.66 -9.83
N SER A 29 1.68 -0.69 -9.03
CA SER A 29 2.58 0.00 -8.10
C SER A 29 3.23 -0.94 -7.09
N ALA A 30 2.49 -1.92 -6.56
CA ALA A 30 3.03 -2.93 -5.64
C ALA A 30 3.94 -3.93 -6.36
N TYR A 31 3.57 -4.32 -7.58
CA TYR A 31 4.40 -5.15 -8.45
C TYR A 31 5.75 -4.46 -8.73
N ASP A 32 5.73 -3.20 -9.12
CA ASP A 32 6.93 -2.42 -9.42
C ASP A 32 7.82 -2.22 -8.19
N ALA A 33 7.24 -1.89 -7.03
CA ALA A 33 7.98 -1.74 -5.78
C ALA A 33 8.67 -3.05 -5.36
N THR A 34 7.98 -4.17 -5.49
CA THR A 34 8.54 -5.49 -5.17
C THR A 34 9.62 -5.88 -6.17
N SER A 35 9.38 -5.65 -7.47
CA SER A 35 10.35 -5.88 -8.54
C SER A 35 11.61 -5.04 -8.35
N HIS A 36 11.47 -3.80 -7.90
CA HIS A 36 12.60 -2.94 -7.56
C HIS A 36 13.45 -3.54 -6.43
N LEU A 37 12.83 -4.03 -5.34
CA LEU A 37 13.58 -4.72 -4.27
C LEU A 37 14.32 -5.95 -4.79
N ILE A 38 13.70 -6.71 -5.71
CA ILE A 38 14.32 -7.87 -6.36
C ILE A 38 15.54 -7.43 -7.19
N GLN A 39 15.41 -6.36 -7.97
CA GLN A 39 16.49 -5.81 -8.80
C GLN A 39 17.66 -5.26 -7.97
N LEU A 40 17.39 -4.73 -6.78
CA LEU A 40 18.42 -4.34 -5.80
C LEU A 40 19.18 -5.55 -5.20
N GLY A 41 18.79 -6.77 -5.55
CA GLY A 41 19.44 -7.99 -5.08
C GLY A 41 18.91 -8.54 -3.76
N SER A 42 17.79 -7.98 -3.25
CA SER A 42 17.17 -8.51 -2.03
C SER A 42 16.73 -9.96 -2.24
N LYS A 43 17.11 -10.83 -1.31
CA LYS A 43 16.88 -12.28 -1.40
C LYS A 43 15.61 -12.71 -0.69
N LYS A 44 15.30 -12.10 0.44
CA LYS A 44 14.16 -12.44 1.27
C LYS A 44 13.38 -11.20 1.66
N ILE A 45 12.31 -10.94 0.91
CA ILE A 45 11.47 -9.75 1.05
C ILE A 45 10.29 -10.09 1.94
N ALA A 46 10.17 -9.43 3.09
CA ALA A 46 8.98 -9.52 3.94
C ALA A 46 7.87 -8.61 3.44
N LEU A 47 6.62 -9.05 3.63
CA LEU A 47 5.44 -8.23 3.40
C LEU A 47 4.78 -7.87 4.73
N LEU A 48 4.44 -6.59 4.91
CA LEU A 48 3.75 -6.08 6.10
C LEU A 48 2.46 -5.37 5.71
N SER A 49 1.37 -5.65 6.44
CA SER A 49 0.09 -4.98 6.24
C SER A 49 -0.75 -4.91 7.52
N THR A 50 -1.39 -3.75 7.73
CA THR A 50 -2.42 -3.58 8.76
C THR A 50 -3.83 -3.39 8.16
N ILE A 51 -3.97 -3.50 6.82
CA ILE A 51 -5.18 -3.19 6.06
C ILE A 51 -5.71 -4.37 5.19
N PRO A 52 -5.73 -5.63 5.69
CA PRO A 52 -6.05 -6.79 4.85
C PRO A 52 -7.49 -6.81 4.30
N ASN A 53 -8.39 -6.09 4.95
CA ASN A 53 -9.81 -6.08 4.60
C ASN A 53 -10.18 -5.00 3.58
N LEU A 54 -9.23 -4.16 3.20
CA LEU A 54 -9.43 -3.09 2.21
C LEU A 54 -9.06 -3.58 0.81
N SER A 55 -9.77 -3.07 -0.21
CA SER A 55 -9.48 -3.37 -1.63
C SER A 55 -8.02 -3.07 -1.97
N VAL A 56 -7.53 -1.91 -1.57
CA VAL A 56 -6.14 -1.49 -1.77
C VAL A 56 -5.13 -2.47 -1.15
N GLY A 57 -5.40 -2.98 0.06
CA GLY A 57 -4.55 -3.97 0.71
C GLY A 57 -4.47 -5.30 -0.06
N LYS A 58 -5.58 -5.74 -0.64
CA LYS A 58 -5.63 -6.95 -1.47
C LYS A 58 -4.86 -6.77 -2.77
N LEU A 59 -5.09 -5.66 -3.50
CA LEU A 59 -4.41 -5.37 -4.76
C LEU A 59 -2.89 -5.27 -4.56
N ARG A 60 -2.45 -4.59 -3.51
CA ARG A 60 -1.02 -4.47 -3.18
C ARG A 60 -0.40 -5.84 -2.81
N TYR A 61 -1.14 -6.65 -2.07
CA TYR A 61 -0.71 -8.03 -1.79
C TYR A 61 -0.57 -8.85 -3.07
N ASP A 62 -1.55 -8.79 -3.96
CA ASP A 62 -1.54 -9.54 -5.22
C ASP A 62 -0.39 -9.09 -6.13
N GLY A 63 -0.09 -7.77 -6.19
CA GLY A 63 1.07 -7.24 -6.90
C GLY A 63 2.40 -7.77 -6.36
N TYR A 64 2.57 -7.82 -5.02
CA TYR A 64 3.75 -8.43 -4.39
C TYR A 64 3.91 -9.91 -4.76
N ILE A 65 2.82 -10.68 -4.67
CA ILE A 65 2.82 -12.11 -5.02
C ILE A 65 3.21 -12.30 -6.50
N LYS A 66 2.62 -11.49 -7.39
CA LYS A 66 2.90 -11.57 -8.83
C LYS A 66 4.37 -11.26 -9.14
N ALA A 67 4.95 -10.25 -8.52
CA ALA A 67 6.36 -9.90 -8.72
C ALA A 67 7.32 -11.00 -8.26
N LEU A 68 7.04 -11.65 -7.12
CA LEU A 68 7.82 -12.81 -6.68
C LEU A 68 7.69 -14.00 -7.63
N PHE A 69 6.46 -14.29 -8.08
CA PHE A 69 6.18 -15.37 -9.01
C PHE A 69 6.92 -15.19 -10.35
N ASP A 70 6.88 -13.97 -10.92
CA ASP A 70 7.55 -13.66 -12.19
C ASP A 70 9.08 -13.71 -12.09
N ALA A 71 9.61 -13.57 -10.87
CA ALA A 71 11.03 -13.68 -10.58
C ALA A 71 11.45 -15.11 -10.15
N ASP A 72 10.59 -16.13 -10.34
CA ASP A 72 10.81 -17.51 -9.91
C ASP A 72 11.19 -17.63 -8.42
N ARG A 73 10.53 -16.84 -7.54
CA ARG A 73 10.78 -16.83 -6.11
C ARG A 73 9.62 -17.43 -5.33
N ASP A 74 9.94 -18.27 -4.36
CA ASP A 74 8.96 -18.83 -3.44
C ASP A 74 8.44 -17.79 -2.44
N ILE A 75 7.16 -17.92 -2.11
CA ILE A 75 6.51 -17.11 -1.09
C ILE A 75 6.72 -17.76 0.27
N ASP A 76 7.60 -17.20 1.09
CA ASP A 76 7.77 -17.63 2.49
C ASP A 76 6.70 -16.98 3.37
N LYS A 77 5.64 -17.75 3.68
CA LYS A 77 4.55 -17.28 4.55
C LYS A 77 5.01 -16.83 5.94
N LYS A 78 6.21 -17.22 6.39
CA LYS A 78 6.74 -16.86 7.70
C LYS A 78 7.18 -15.39 7.77
N VAL A 79 7.41 -14.76 6.62
CA VAL A 79 7.80 -13.34 6.52
C VAL A 79 6.64 -12.47 6.02
N VAL A 80 5.43 -13.01 5.92
CA VAL A 80 4.21 -12.27 5.58
C VAL A 80 3.45 -11.98 6.88
N ILE A 81 3.45 -10.72 7.28
CA ILE A 81 2.75 -10.23 8.49
C ILE A 81 1.55 -9.43 8.05
N ILE A 82 0.37 -9.99 8.25
CA ILE A 82 -0.92 -9.35 7.96
C ILE A 82 -1.74 -9.39 9.25
N GLU A 83 -1.92 -8.22 9.88
CA GLU A 83 -2.56 -8.10 11.17
C GLU A 83 -3.35 -6.82 11.29
N THR A 84 -4.54 -6.90 11.85
CA THR A 84 -5.37 -5.72 12.16
C THR A 84 -5.18 -5.22 13.59
N SER A 85 -4.75 -6.09 14.52
CA SER A 85 -4.36 -5.69 15.88
C SER A 85 -2.95 -5.14 15.86
N ILE A 86 -2.78 -3.92 16.35
CA ILE A 86 -1.48 -3.24 16.44
C ILE A 86 -0.54 -3.98 17.36
N GLU A 87 -1.03 -4.48 18.49
CA GLU A 87 -0.20 -5.23 19.47
C GLU A 87 0.34 -6.52 18.86
N ASN A 88 -0.52 -7.28 18.14
CA ASN A 88 -0.09 -8.49 17.45
C ASN A 88 0.88 -8.19 16.31
N PHE A 89 0.62 -7.11 15.56
CA PHE A 89 1.49 -6.64 14.49
C PHE A 89 2.87 -6.31 15.03
N ASP A 90 2.96 -5.49 16.08
CA ASP A 90 4.22 -5.07 16.70
C ASP A 90 5.02 -6.26 17.26
N ALA A 91 4.34 -7.22 17.90
CA ALA A 91 4.98 -8.43 18.42
C ALA A 91 5.60 -9.28 17.29
N LYS A 92 4.86 -9.50 16.18
CA LYS A 92 5.35 -10.24 15.02
C LYS A 92 6.46 -9.49 14.29
N LEU A 93 6.33 -8.18 14.13
CA LEU A 93 7.35 -7.33 13.54
C LEU A 93 8.65 -7.37 14.37
N GLN A 94 8.55 -7.27 15.68
CA GLN A 94 9.71 -7.39 16.55
C GLN A 94 10.41 -8.75 16.38
N ALA A 95 9.64 -9.84 16.36
CA ALA A 95 10.19 -11.18 16.13
C ALA A 95 10.87 -11.30 14.75
N LEU A 96 10.27 -10.74 13.69
CA LEU A 96 10.85 -10.72 12.35
C LEU A 96 12.17 -9.94 12.32
N ILE A 97 12.21 -8.74 12.87
CA ILE A 97 13.40 -7.88 12.89
C ILE A 97 14.53 -8.53 13.70
N THR A 98 14.22 -9.08 14.88
CA THR A 98 15.23 -9.72 15.73
C THR A 98 15.76 -11.03 15.15
N SER A 99 14.99 -11.72 14.32
CA SER A 99 15.44 -12.93 13.64
C SER A 99 16.52 -12.69 12.60
N ASN A 100 16.65 -11.46 12.11
CA ASN A 100 17.59 -11.03 11.07
C ASN A 100 17.57 -11.96 9.82
N THR A 101 16.37 -12.43 9.46
CA THR A 101 16.19 -13.40 8.36
C THR A 101 15.77 -12.78 7.05
N VAL A 102 15.45 -11.48 7.04
CA VAL A 102 15.00 -10.73 5.85
C VAL A 102 15.99 -9.61 5.55
N ASP A 103 16.17 -9.32 4.26
CA ASP A 103 17.02 -8.24 3.77
C ASP A 103 16.22 -7.10 3.11
N ALA A 104 14.90 -7.31 2.97
CA ALA A 104 13.99 -6.25 2.53
C ALA A 104 12.60 -6.39 3.14
N ILE A 105 11.91 -5.25 3.24
CA ILE A 105 10.52 -5.14 3.67
C ILE A 105 9.74 -4.34 2.62
N PHE A 106 8.61 -4.89 2.17
CA PHE A 106 7.59 -4.17 1.45
C PHE A 106 6.36 -3.99 2.35
N ALA A 107 6.02 -2.75 2.66
CA ALA A 107 4.93 -2.40 3.56
C ALA A 107 3.73 -1.84 2.76
N LEU A 108 2.55 -2.43 2.92
CA LEU A 108 1.37 -2.09 2.14
C LEU A 108 0.64 -0.82 2.62
N ASP A 109 1.07 -0.24 3.74
CA ASP A 109 0.51 0.97 4.33
C ASP A 109 1.55 1.75 5.13
N GLU A 110 1.28 3.05 5.38
CA GLU A 110 2.21 3.96 6.07
C GLU A 110 2.49 3.53 7.50
N HIS A 111 1.49 2.97 8.21
CA HIS A 111 1.69 2.49 9.59
C HIS A 111 2.71 1.37 9.62
N SER A 112 2.54 0.34 8.80
CA SER A 112 3.46 -0.80 8.75
C SER A 112 4.86 -0.39 8.29
N ALA A 113 4.97 0.56 7.33
CA ALA A 113 6.26 1.07 6.86
C ALA A 113 7.03 1.83 7.94
N THR A 114 6.36 2.74 8.63
CA THR A 114 6.98 3.56 9.70
C THR A 114 7.30 2.72 10.93
N ALA A 115 6.46 1.74 11.27
CA ALA A 115 6.73 0.79 12.37
C ALA A 115 7.98 -0.06 12.07
N ALA A 116 8.10 -0.59 10.84
CA ALA A 116 9.28 -1.35 10.42
C ALA A 116 10.56 -0.52 10.50
N HIS A 117 10.52 0.70 9.96
CA HIS A 117 11.65 1.63 10.00
C HIS A 117 12.10 1.90 11.45
N LYS A 118 11.15 2.29 12.32
CA LYS A 118 11.42 2.56 13.74
C LYS A 118 11.98 1.32 14.46
N MET A 119 11.40 0.15 14.20
CA MET A 119 11.82 -1.10 14.84
C MET A 119 13.23 -1.50 14.39
N ALA A 120 13.57 -1.37 13.11
CA ALA A 120 14.90 -1.64 12.57
C ALA A 120 15.96 -0.75 13.24
N LEU A 121 15.71 0.55 13.33
CA LEU A 121 16.63 1.49 13.98
C LEU A 121 16.80 1.18 15.48
N LYS A 122 15.71 0.85 16.19
CA LYS A 122 15.77 0.46 17.61
C LYS A 122 16.69 -0.74 17.83
N HIS A 123 16.77 -1.65 16.86
CA HIS A 123 17.64 -2.84 16.93
C HIS A 123 19.00 -2.64 16.25
N GLY A 124 19.36 -1.41 15.87
CA GLY A 124 20.67 -1.08 15.29
C GLY A 124 20.85 -1.58 13.85
N ILE A 125 19.77 -1.95 13.16
CA ILE A 125 19.81 -2.38 11.76
C ILE A 125 19.98 -1.15 10.87
N LYS A 126 20.97 -1.19 9.99
CA LYS A 126 21.25 -0.11 9.06
C LYS A 126 20.31 -0.16 7.86
N ILE A 127 19.67 0.97 7.57
CA ILE A 127 18.80 1.18 6.42
C ILE A 127 19.51 2.16 5.49
N PRO A 128 19.75 1.86 4.21
CA PRO A 128 19.34 0.63 3.49
C PRO A 128 20.37 -0.51 3.52
N GLU A 129 21.57 -0.34 4.11
CA GLU A 129 22.73 -1.23 3.92
C GLU A 129 22.49 -2.67 4.35
N SER A 130 21.66 -2.89 5.39
CA SER A 130 21.34 -4.23 5.91
C SER A 130 19.87 -4.60 5.69
N LEU A 131 18.98 -3.61 5.52
CA LEU A 131 17.55 -3.80 5.34
C LEU A 131 16.98 -2.72 4.45
N ASN A 132 16.53 -3.09 3.26
CA ASN A 132 15.76 -2.20 2.40
C ASN A 132 14.31 -2.11 2.88
N ILE A 133 13.72 -0.91 2.90
CA ILE A 133 12.31 -0.74 3.26
C ILE A 133 11.64 0.15 2.22
N ILE A 134 10.57 -0.35 1.60
CA ILE A 134 9.68 0.42 0.72
C ILE A 134 8.26 0.29 1.28
N GLY A 135 7.50 1.38 1.28
CA GLY A 135 6.11 1.35 1.71
C GLY A 135 5.20 2.31 0.98
N PHE A 136 3.91 2.00 0.95
CA PHE A 136 2.89 2.95 0.52
C PHE A 136 2.74 4.03 1.60
N ALA A 137 3.27 5.22 1.32
CA ALA A 137 3.24 6.33 2.26
C ALA A 137 3.37 7.66 1.52
N ASP A 138 2.42 8.56 1.73
CA ASP A 138 2.46 9.94 1.22
C ASP A 138 2.61 10.96 2.34
N GLY A 139 2.62 10.49 3.59
CA GLY A 139 2.60 11.31 4.78
C GLY A 139 3.85 12.16 4.97
N VAL A 140 3.68 13.28 5.68
CA VAL A 140 4.80 14.16 6.06
C VAL A 140 5.85 13.39 6.90
N TRP A 141 5.41 12.37 7.63
CA TRP A 141 6.27 11.61 8.53
C TRP A 141 7.28 10.73 7.80
N SER A 142 6.91 10.07 6.71
CA SER A 142 7.82 9.23 5.91
C SER A 142 9.03 10.03 5.39
N ARG A 143 8.80 11.30 5.01
CA ARG A 143 9.85 12.21 4.53
C ARG A 143 10.76 12.74 5.64
N ARG A 144 10.31 12.70 6.91
CA ARG A 144 11.04 13.21 8.09
C ARG A 144 11.81 12.13 8.84
N LEU A 145 11.71 10.89 8.41
CA LEU A 145 12.50 9.81 8.98
C LEU A 145 13.98 9.96 8.59
N THR A 146 14.87 9.44 9.44
CA THR A 146 16.31 9.42 9.17
C THR A 146 16.83 8.01 9.44
N PRO A 147 17.33 7.30 8.40
CA PRO A 147 17.29 7.67 6.98
C PRO A 147 15.87 7.83 6.44
N SER A 148 15.69 8.52 5.30
CA SER A 148 14.37 8.70 4.68
C SER A 148 13.80 7.35 4.22
N LEU A 149 12.49 7.18 4.31
CA LEU A 149 11.79 6.00 3.82
C LEU A 149 11.59 6.09 2.30
N SER A 150 11.92 5.02 1.58
CA SER A 150 11.50 4.88 0.18
C SER A 150 10.00 4.60 0.12
N THR A 151 9.29 5.36 -0.72
CA THR A 151 7.82 5.32 -0.73
C THR A 151 7.25 5.13 -2.13
N VAL A 152 6.10 4.46 -2.18
CA VAL A 152 5.17 4.48 -3.30
C VAL A 152 4.14 5.54 -3.00
N SER A 153 4.03 6.56 -3.86
CA SER A 153 3.06 7.65 -3.70
C SER A 153 1.67 7.19 -4.11
N GLN A 154 0.67 7.60 -3.35
CA GLN A 154 -0.74 7.39 -3.66
C GLN A 154 -1.37 8.60 -4.38
N HIS A 155 -0.61 9.67 -4.62
CA HIS A 155 -1.07 10.89 -5.28
C HIS A 155 -2.34 11.47 -4.65
N ALA A 156 -2.41 11.49 -3.29
CA ALA A 156 -3.61 11.84 -2.56
C ALA A 156 -4.23 13.21 -2.93
N PRO A 157 -3.46 14.29 -3.18
CA PRO A 157 -4.03 15.56 -3.67
C PRO A 157 -4.72 15.43 -5.02
N GLU A 158 -4.13 14.70 -5.97
CA GLU A 158 -4.62 14.49 -7.32
C GLU A 158 -5.90 13.67 -7.31
N ILE A 159 -5.93 12.58 -6.53
CA ILE A 159 -7.14 11.76 -6.33
C ILE A 159 -8.27 12.62 -5.75
N GLY A 160 -7.98 13.39 -4.71
CA GLY A 160 -8.97 14.25 -4.07
C GLY A 160 -9.52 15.32 -5.03
N ALA A 161 -8.66 15.97 -5.80
CA ALA A 161 -9.06 16.94 -6.80
C ALA A 161 -9.95 16.31 -7.88
N LYS A 162 -9.57 15.14 -8.39
CA LYS A 162 -10.35 14.44 -9.42
C LYS A 162 -11.70 13.96 -8.91
N ALA A 163 -11.75 13.46 -7.68
CA ALA A 163 -13.02 13.05 -7.06
C ALA A 163 -13.97 14.25 -6.88
N ALA A 164 -13.45 15.41 -6.47
CA ALA A 164 -14.22 16.62 -6.34
C ALA A 164 -14.73 17.12 -7.70
N GLU A 165 -13.90 17.10 -8.74
CA GLU A 165 -14.27 17.45 -10.12
C GLU A 165 -15.44 16.59 -10.62
N LEU A 166 -15.36 15.27 -10.47
CA LEU A 166 -16.43 14.35 -10.86
C LEU A 166 -17.71 14.59 -10.09
N LEU A 167 -17.62 14.86 -8.79
CA LEU A 167 -18.81 15.14 -7.98
C LEU A 167 -19.48 16.45 -8.40
N ILE A 168 -18.71 17.51 -8.63
CA ILE A 168 -19.21 18.82 -9.07
C ILE A 168 -19.88 18.68 -10.45
N HIS A 169 -19.25 17.94 -11.37
CA HIS A 169 -19.82 17.66 -12.69
C HIS A 169 -21.21 16.99 -12.56
N LYS A 170 -21.33 15.95 -11.74
CA LYS A 170 -22.60 15.26 -11.48
C LYS A 170 -23.67 16.12 -10.84
N LEU A 171 -23.29 17.10 -10.02
CA LEU A 171 -24.24 18.03 -9.41
C LEU A 171 -24.80 19.03 -10.40
N ASN A 172 -23.99 19.42 -11.40
CA ASN A 172 -24.35 20.43 -12.40
C ASN A 172 -25.06 19.83 -13.64
N GLU A 173 -24.69 18.61 -14.04
CA GLU A 173 -25.22 17.93 -15.22
C GLU A 173 -26.13 16.78 -14.79
N LYS A 174 -27.43 16.91 -15.05
CA LYS A 174 -28.40 15.81 -14.90
C LYS A 174 -28.42 14.97 -16.16
N ASP A 175 -27.42 14.14 -16.35
CA ASP A 175 -27.41 13.15 -17.42
C ASP A 175 -28.11 11.86 -16.96
N GLU A 176 -29.32 11.61 -17.48
CA GLU A 176 -30.11 10.41 -17.16
C GLU A 176 -29.47 9.12 -17.68
N PHE A 177 -28.51 9.21 -18.61
CA PHE A 177 -27.80 8.07 -19.22
C PHE A 177 -26.36 7.93 -18.71
N TYR A 178 -25.97 8.70 -17.71
CA TYR A 178 -24.61 8.67 -17.16
C TYR A 178 -24.25 7.27 -16.65
N GLN A 179 -23.11 6.76 -17.13
CA GLN A 179 -22.55 5.50 -16.65
C GLN A 179 -21.37 5.79 -15.70
N PRO A 180 -21.38 5.24 -14.48
CA PRO A 180 -20.26 5.39 -13.55
C PRO A 180 -18.94 4.88 -14.15
N GLN A 181 -17.87 5.60 -13.89
CA GLN A 181 -16.53 5.31 -14.40
C GLN A 181 -15.54 5.09 -13.23
N THR A 182 -14.49 4.32 -13.51
CA THR A 182 -13.32 4.24 -12.64
C THR A 182 -12.17 4.97 -13.31
N VAL A 183 -11.62 5.96 -12.60
CA VAL A 183 -10.45 6.74 -13.03
C VAL A 183 -9.25 6.25 -12.21
N VAL A 184 -8.18 5.88 -12.91
CA VAL A 184 -6.92 5.39 -12.35
C VAL A 184 -5.84 6.46 -12.53
#